data_4d0630955299da13e26d0a41542f339b
#
_entry.id   4d0630955299da13e26d0a41542f339b
#
_cell.length_a   1.000
_cell.length_b   1.000
_cell.length_c   1.000
_cell.angle_alpha   90.00
_cell.angle_beta   90.00
_cell.angle_gamma   90.00
#
_symmetry.space_group_name_H-M   'P 1'
#
loop_
_entity.id
_entity.type
_entity.pdbx_description
1 polymer ?
#
loop_
_entity_poly.entity_id
_entity_poly.type
_entity_poly.pdbx_seq_one_letter_code
_entity_poly.pdbx_strand_id
1 'polypeptide(L)'
;MEAGRQAQRKGYDAFVVYCFSDLAVDALRENLSIPVVGPGAVALSAADMLSNRFIVVTTVERNVSRTLRRLKQNPVCREKMAGVRALNIPVTELRDNPKATMRYLNKLCRMAVEEDRADTLVLDCLGLAEYGDALEQEFGIKVIDPAFLAVAWAEMAARLNLRPSRRSYGSVGTQEEV
;
A
#
# COMPACT_ATOMS: atom_id res chain seq x y z
N MET A 1 -13.45 6.23 -10.13
CA MET A 1 -13.68 5.89 -11.54
C MET A 1 -13.41 7.10 -12.44
N GLU A 2 -14.14 8.20 -12.31
CA GLU A 2 -14.00 9.36 -13.20
C GLU A 2 -12.59 9.95 -13.23
N ALA A 3 -11.93 10.08 -12.10
CA ALA A 3 -10.54 10.55 -12.03
C ALA A 3 -9.57 9.69 -12.87
N GLY A 4 -9.73 8.37 -12.86
CA GLY A 4 -8.92 7.47 -13.68
C GLY A 4 -9.16 7.66 -15.18
N ARG A 5 -10.44 7.75 -15.59
CA ARG A 5 -10.79 8.03 -16.99
C ARG A 5 -10.26 9.40 -17.45
N GLN A 6 -10.34 10.41 -16.57
CA GLN A 6 -9.79 11.73 -16.88
C GLN A 6 -8.26 11.69 -17.02
N ALA A 7 -7.56 10.95 -16.15
CA ALA A 7 -6.12 10.77 -16.25
C ALA A 7 -5.76 10.14 -17.62
N GLN A 8 -6.42 9.04 -17.99
CA GLN A 8 -6.19 8.39 -19.28
C GLN A 8 -6.48 9.32 -20.47
N ARG A 9 -7.59 10.09 -20.44
CA ARG A 9 -7.91 11.08 -21.51
C ARG A 9 -6.86 12.19 -21.61
N LYS A 10 -6.22 12.57 -20.50
CA LYS A 10 -5.13 13.55 -20.45
C LYS A 10 -3.76 12.99 -20.88
N GLY A 11 -3.68 11.70 -21.22
CA GLY A 11 -2.45 11.07 -21.69
C GLY A 11 -1.48 10.67 -20.60
N TYR A 12 -1.95 10.47 -19.35
CA TYR A 12 -1.08 9.89 -18.30
C TYR A 12 -0.85 8.42 -18.58
N ASP A 13 0.37 7.95 -18.29
CA ASP A 13 0.87 6.61 -18.63
C ASP A 13 0.49 5.55 -17.59
N ALA A 14 0.11 5.94 -16.38
CA ALA A 14 -0.33 5.04 -15.31
C ALA A 14 -1.27 5.77 -14.33
N PHE A 15 -1.99 4.99 -13.52
CA PHE A 15 -2.88 5.52 -12.47
C PHE A 15 -2.61 4.81 -11.14
N VAL A 16 -2.26 5.58 -10.10
CA VAL A 16 -2.06 5.06 -8.74
C VAL A 16 -3.27 5.39 -7.88
N VAL A 17 -3.87 4.37 -7.25
CA VAL A 17 -4.93 4.57 -6.24
C VAL A 17 -4.28 4.96 -4.93
N TYR A 18 -4.37 6.22 -4.51
CA TYR A 18 -3.65 6.73 -3.34
C TYR A 18 -4.27 6.27 -2.01
N CYS A 19 -4.39 4.94 -1.84
CA CYS A 19 -4.92 4.29 -0.64
C CYS A 19 -4.39 2.86 -0.53
N PHE A 20 -3.75 2.51 0.58
CA PHE A 20 -3.23 1.17 0.84
C PHE A 20 -4.31 0.07 0.79
N SER A 21 -5.57 0.41 1.01
CA SER A 21 -6.68 -0.56 0.90
C SER A 21 -7.01 -0.97 -0.54
N ASP A 22 -6.35 -0.41 -1.55
CA ASP A 22 -6.53 -0.71 -2.97
C ASP A 22 -8.00 -0.62 -3.43
N LEU A 23 -8.72 0.38 -2.91
CA LEU A 23 -10.14 0.57 -3.20
C LEU A 23 -10.38 0.79 -4.69
N ALA A 24 -11.31 0.02 -5.25
CA ALA A 24 -11.73 0.11 -6.66
C ALA A 24 -10.62 -0.18 -7.69
N VAL A 25 -9.47 -0.77 -7.31
CA VAL A 25 -8.38 -1.09 -8.24
C VAL A 25 -8.87 -1.99 -9.37
N ASP A 26 -9.62 -3.05 -9.08
CA ASP A 26 -10.10 -3.97 -10.11
C ASP A 26 -11.14 -3.32 -11.03
N ALA A 27 -12.07 -2.55 -10.47
CA ALA A 27 -13.01 -1.77 -11.28
C ALA A 27 -12.30 -0.72 -12.17
N LEU A 28 -11.20 -0.14 -11.70
CA LEU A 28 -10.37 0.75 -12.53
C LEU A 28 -9.65 -0.02 -13.63
N ARG A 29 -9.13 -1.21 -13.35
CA ARG A 29 -8.48 -2.09 -14.34
C ARG A 29 -9.43 -2.52 -15.45
N GLU A 30 -10.72 -2.73 -15.13
CA GLU A 30 -11.76 -2.98 -16.13
C GLU A 30 -12.02 -1.81 -17.05
N ASN A 31 -11.86 -0.58 -16.56
CA ASN A 31 -12.23 0.65 -17.26
C ASN A 31 -11.05 1.41 -17.91
N LEU A 32 -9.81 1.11 -17.52
CA LEU A 32 -8.63 1.81 -18.00
C LEU A 32 -7.72 0.89 -18.82
N SER A 33 -7.11 1.42 -19.87
CA SER A 33 -6.12 0.71 -20.68
C SER A 33 -4.67 0.98 -20.23
N ILE A 34 -4.48 1.94 -19.33
CA ILE A 34 -3.18 2.21 -18.68
C ILE A 34 -3.00 1.34 -17.44
N PRO A 35 -1.75 1.11 -16.95
CA PRO A 35 -1.50 0.45 -15.68
C PRO A 35 -2.26 1.09 -14.53
N VAL A 36 -2.90 0.27 -13.70
CA VAL A 36 -3.57 0.70 -12.45
C VAL A 36 -2.88 0.04 -11.27
N VAL A 37 -2.30 0.85 -10.40
CA VAL A 37 -1.48 0.40 -9.29
C VAL A 37 -2.21 0.58 -7.97
N GLY A 38 -2.30 -0.52 -7.22
CA GLY A 38 -2.72 -0.55 -5.83
C GLY A 38 -1.50 -0.56 -4.90
N PRO A 39 -1.27 0.50 -4.10
CA PRO A 39 -0.13 0.58 -3.19
C PRO A 39 -0.05 -0.57 -2.19
N GLY A 40 -1.20 -1.07 -1.73
CA GLY A 40 -1.25 -2.20 -0.81
C GLY A 40 -0.72 -3.48 -1.44
N ALA A 41 -1.15 -3.81 -2.66
CA ALA A 41 -0.69 -4.99 -3.37
C ALA A 41 0.82 -4.94 -3.63
N VAL A 42 1.35 -3.78 -4.04
CA VAL A 42 2.78 -3.60 -4.29
C VAL A 42 3.59 -3.72 -3.00
N ALA A 43 3.14 -3.06 -1.91
CA ALA A 43 3.82 -3.14 -0.62
C ALA A 43 3.83 -4.56 -0.03
N LEU A 44 2.73 -5.30 -0.14
CA LEU A 44 2.66 -6.69 0.34
C LEU A 44 3.52 -7.63 -0.51
N SER A 45 3.63 -7.40 -1.82
CA SER A 45 4.55 -8.15 -2.68
C SER A 45 6.01 -7.87 -2.32
N ALA A 46 6.34 -6.62 -2.00
CA ALA A 46 7.67 -6.27 -1.51
C ALA A 46 7.94 -6.91 -0.14
N ALA A 47 6.97 -6.92 0.77
CA ALA A 47 7.10 -7.59 2.06
C ALA A 47 7.33 -9.09 1.91
N ASP A 48 6.67 -9.74 0.93
CA ASP A 48 6.91 -11.16 0.64
C ASP A 48 8.36 -11.43 0.20
N MET A 49 8.88 -10.59 -0.67
CA MET A 49 10.25 -10.76 -1.20
C MET A 49 11.34 -10.41 -0.18
N LEU A 50 11.10 -9.47 0.73
CA LEU A 50 12.14 -8.86 1.57
C LEU A 50 12.09 -9.31 3.02
N SER A 51 11.00 -9.93 3.49
CA SER A 51 10.84 -10.26 4.92
C SER A 51 10.52 -11.73 5.15
N ASN A 52 10.90 -12.21 6.33
CA ASN A 52 10.39 -13.47 6.89
C ASN A 52 9.21 -13.22 7.84
N ARG A 53 9.19 -12.06 8.49
CA ARG A 53 8.16 -11.71 9.46
C ARG A 53 7.93 -10.20 9.51
N PHE A 54 6.74 -9.73 9.16
CA PHE A 54 6.43 -8.31 9.14
C PHE A 54 5.24 -7.92 10.02
N ILE A 55 5.23 -6.67 10.46
CA ILE A 55 4.09 -6.00 11.10
C ILE A 55 3.54 -4.93 10.16
N VAL A 56 2.22 -4.79 10.17
CA VAL A 56 1.54 -3.68 9.47
C VAL A 56 1.18 -2.59 10.48
N VAL A 57 1.55 -1.35 10.21
CA VAL A 57 1.18 -0.19 11.02
C VAL A 57 0.04 0.58 10.38
N THR A 58 -1.11 0.59 11.03
CA THR A 58 -2.29 1.38 10.64
C THR A 58 -2.43 2.65 11.48
N THR A 59 -3.29 3.55 11.08
CA THR A 59 -3.38 4.88 11.69
C THR A 59 -4.15 4.90 13.02
N VAL A 60 -5.29 4.21 13.11
CA VAL A 60 -6.15 4.25 14.30
C VAL A 60 -6.63 2.85 14.69
N GLU A 61 -6.84 2.64 15.99
CA GLU A 61 -7.19 1.33 16.57
C GLU A 61 -8.44 0.70 15.95
N ARG A 62 -9.46 1.50 15.67
CA ARG A 62 -10.70 1.00 15.02
C ARG A 62 -10.46 0.35 13.64
N ASN A 63 -9.33 0.62 13.00
CA ASN A 63 -8.96 0.03 11.72
C ASN A 63 -8.27 -1.34 11.85
N VAL A 64 -7.69 -1.66 13.01
CA VAL A 64 -6.90 -2.89 13.23
C VAL A 64 -7.67 -4.13 12.81
N SER A 65 -8.84 -4.36 13.38
CA SER A 65 -9.65 -5.55 13.08
C SER A 65 -10.06 -5.64 11.61
N ARG A 66 -10.39 -4.50 10.99
CA ARG A 66 -10.74 -4.44 9.56
C ARG A 66 -9.54 -4.72 8.67
N THR A 67 -8.42 -4.09 8.95
CA THR A 67 -7.14 -4.29 8.24
C THR A 67 -6.69 -5.75 8.38
N LEU A 68 -6.68 -6.29 9.59
CA LEU A 68 -6.30 -7.66 9.86
C LEU A 68 -7.17 -8.66 9.07
N ARG A 69 -8.50 -8.48 9.08
CA ARG A 69 -9.42 -9.35 8.34
C ARG A 69 -9.16 -9.30 6.83
N ARG A 70 -8.94 -8.10 6.27
CA ARG A 70 -8.63 -7.91 4.84
C ARG A 70 -7.29 -8.55 4.47
N LEU A 71 -6.25 -8.30 5.24
CA LEU A 71 -4.91 -8.81 4.94
C LEU A 71 -4.82 -10.33 5.07
N LYS A 72 -5.55 -10.95 6.00
CA LYS A 72 -5.61 -12.42 6.13
C LYS A 72 -6.18 -13.15 4.91
N GLN A 73 -6.82 -12.44 3.97
CA GLN A 73 -7.23 -13.01 2.69
C GLN A 73 -6.04 -13.22 1.74
N ASN A 74 -4.95 -12.49 1.94
CA ASN A 74 -3.72 -12.65 1.19
C ASN A 74 -2.88 -13.80 1.78
N PRO A 75 -2.43 -14.80 0.99
CA PRO A 75 -1.63 -15.92 1.47
C PRO A 75 -0.34 -15.48 2.19
N VAL A 76 0.38 -14.51 1.64
CA VAL A 76 1.61 -13.96 2.24
C VAL A 76 1.36 -13.41 3.64
N CYS A 77 0.27 -12.66 3.81
CA CYS A 77 -0.07 -12.12 5.12
C CYS A 77 -0.44 -13.21 6.13
N ARG A 78 -0.99 -14.34 5.68
CA ARG A 78 -1.29 -15.47 6.58
C ARG A 78 -0.05 -16.13 7.14
N GLU A 79 1.02 -16.20 6.37
CA GLU A 79 2.25 -16.88 6.74
C GLU A 79 3.24 -15.96 7.45
N LYS A 80 3.44 -14.75 6.92
CA LYS A 80 4.53 -13.87 7.34
C LYS A 80 4.10 -12.69 8.23
N MET A 81 2.81 -12.29 8.21
CA MET A 81 2.34 -11.15 9.00
C MET A 81 2.18 -11.54 10.47
N ALA A 82 2.99 -10.95 11.35
CA ALA A 82 2.87 -11.13 12.80
C ALA A 82 1.62 -10.45 13.38
N GLY A 83 1.20 -9.31 12.80
CA GLY A 83 0.00 -8.61 13.25
C GLY A 83 -0.18 -7.24 12.61
N VAL A 84 -1.13 -6.50 13.18
CA VAL A 84 -1.41 -5.10 12.82
C VAL A 84 -1.38 -4.28 14.11
N ARG A 85 -0.63 -3.18 14.13
CA ARG A 85 -0.55 -2.25 15.26
C ARG A 85 -1.06 -0.87 14.83
N ALA A 86 -1.73 -0.15 15.73
CA ALA A 86 -2.26 1.17 15.46
C ALA A 86 -1.36 2.27 16.03
N LEU A 87 -1.15 3.31 15.22
CA LEU A 87 -0.45 4.52 15.64
C LEU A 87 -1.29 5.38 16.59
N ASN A 88 -2.62 5.27 16.48
CA ASN A 88 -3.62 6.06 17.22
C ASN A 88 -3.56 7.57 16.92
N ILE A 89 -3.19 7.92 15.69
CA ILE A 89 -3.25 9.27 15.15
C ILE A 89 -4.17 9.25 13.92
N PRO A 90 -5.20 10.11 13.86
CA PRO A 90 -6.03 10.25 12.67
C PRO A 90 -5.21 10.66 11.44
N VAL A 91 -5.62 10.20 10.25
CA VAL A 91 -4.90 10.50 8.99
C VAL A 91 -4.72 12.01 8.78
N THR A 92 -5.72 12.80 9.14
CA THR A 92 -5.71 14.26 9.01
C THR A 92 -4.69 14.95 9.92
N GLU A 93 -4.26 14.28 11.00
CA GLU A 93 -3.37 14.84 12.02
C GLU A 93 -1.91 14.32 11.90
N LEU A 94 -1.65 13.36 11.01
CA LEU A 94 -0.32 12.73 10.88
C LEU A 94 0.79 13.75 10.60
N ARG A 95 0.47 14.84 9.92
CA ARG A 95 1.43 15.89 9.52
C ARG A 95 1.34 17.18 10.34
N ASP A 96 0.37 17.28 11.26
CA ASP A 96 0.22 18.46 12.13
C ASP A 96 1.37 18.56 13.14
N ASN A 97 1.84 17.41 13.63
CA ASN A 97 2.98 17.33 14.53
C ASN A 97 3.91 16.16 14.15
N PRO A 98 4.79 16.35 13.15
CA PRO A 98 5.68 15.29 12.66
C PRO A 98 6.57 14.67 13.75
N LYS A 99 7.03 15.49 14.73
CA LYS A 99 7.83 15.00 15.85
C LYS A 99 7.04 14.06 16.78
N ALA A 100 5.76 14.37 17.03
CA ALA A 100 4.90 13.48 17.81
C ALA A 100 4.62 12.19 17.03
N THR A 101 4.30 12.28 15.75
CA THR A 101 4.08 11.12 14.87
C THR A 101 5.31 10.21 14.86
N MET A 102 6.51 10.75 14.67
CA MET A 102 7.76 9.98 14.72
C MET A 102 7.95 9.29 16.08
N ARG A 103 7.70 9.98 17.18
CA ARG A 103 7.82 9.38 18.53
C ARG A 103 6.90 8.18 18.72
N TYR A 104 5.66 8.25 18.21
CA TYR A 104 4.74 7.11 18.25
C TYR A 104 5.17 5.99 17.31
N LEU A 105 5.66 6.32 16.10
CA LEU A 105 6.22 5.33 15.17
C LEU A 105 7.41 4.61 15.77
N ASN A 106 8.35 5.33 16.42
CA ASN A 106 9.49 4.73 17.12
C ASN A 106 9.03 3.74 18.20
N LYS A 107 8.00 4.11 18.97
CA LYS A 107 7.42 3.19 19.97
C LYS A 107 6.89 1.91 19.32
N LEU A 108 6.09 2.04 18.25
CA LEU A 108 5.53 0.89 17.55
C LEU A 108 6.62 0.04 16.87
N CYS A 109 7.63 0.69 16.30
CA CYS A 109 8.75 -0.01 15.68
C CYS A 109 9.53 -0.83 16.70
N ARG A 110 9.80 -0.27 17.88
CA ARG A 110 10.42 -1.00 19.00
C ARG A 110 9.60 -2.22 19.41
N MET A 111 8.30 -2.07 19.59
CA MET A 111 7.41 -3.19 19.92
C MET A 111 7.40 -4.25 18.81
N ALA A 112 7.40 -3.84 17.54
CA ALA A 112 7.47 -4.76 16.39
C ALA A 112 8.75 -5.61 16.41
N VAL A 113 9.90 -5.00 16.74
CA VAL A 113 11.18 -5.69 16.83
C VAL A 113 11.25 -6.59 18.07
N GLU A 114 10.96 -6.05 19.26
CA GLU A 114 11.20 -6.73 20.54
C GLU A 114 10.12 -7.76 20.87
N GLU A 115 8.85 -7.44 20.65
CA GLU A 115 7.72 -8.30 21.02
C GLU A 115 7.30 -9.21 19.87
N ASP A 116 7.14 -8.64 18.66
CA ASP A 116 6.65 -9.38 17.50
C ASP A 116 7.76 -10.09 16.74
N ARG A 117 9.03 -9.76 17.00
CA ARG A 117 10.21 -10.27 16.28
C ARG A 117 10.11 -10.04 14.78
N ALA A 118 9.57 -8.90 14.39
CA ALA A 118 9.47 -8.51 12.99
C ALA A 118 10.83 -8.02 12.47
N ASP A 119 11.14 -8.41 11.25
CA ASP A 119 12.29 -7.90 10.50
C ASP A 119 11.89 -6.76 9.55
N THR A 120 10.59 -6.56 9.38
CA THR A 120 10.05 -5.57 8.44
C THR A 120 8.78 -4.91 9.00
N LEU A 121 8.67 -3.61 8.74
CA LEU A 121 7.48 -2.80 9.02
C LEU A 121 6.83 -2.38 7.70
N VAL A 122 5.53 -2.56 7.57
CA VAL A 122 4.73 -2.10 6.41
C VAL A 122 3.81 -0.97 6.86
N LEU A 123 3.92 0.20 6.24
CA LEU A 123 3.06 1.35 6.55
C LEU A 123 1.72 1.22 5.79
N ASP A 124 0.60 1.11 6.52
CA ASP A 124 -0.77 0.96 5.96
C ASP A 124 -1.39 2.33 5.59
N CYS A 125 -0.60 3.38 5.52
CA CYS A 125 -1.13 4.69 5.18
C CYS A 125 -0.11 5.51 4.41
N LEU A 126 -0.49 5.99 3.22
CA LEU A 126 0.36 6.84 2.39
C LEU A 126 0.63 8.22 3.03
N GLY A 127 -0.17 8.63 4.02
CA GLY A 127 0.12 9.80 4.85
C GLY A 127 1.35 9.65 5.76
N LEU A 128 1.87 8.43 5.91
CA LEU A 128 3.11 8.11 6.63
C LEU A 128 4.34 8.09 5.71
N ALA A 129 4.21 8.52 4.46
CA ALA A 129 5.35 8.66 3.57
C ALA A 129 6.45 9.53 4.21
N GLU A 130 7.72 9.21 3.91
CA GLU A 130 8.93 9.89 4.38
C GLU A 130 9.38 9.55 5.83
N TYR A 131 8.58 8.80 6.61
CA TYR A 131 9.03 8.35 7.94
C TYR A 131 9.91 7.08 7.89
N GLY A 132 9.91 6.35 6.78
CA GLY A 132 10.54 5.04 6.66
C GLY A 132 12.04 5.05 6.91
N ASP A 133 12.78 5.92 6.23
CA ASP A 133 14.26 5.96 6.29
C ASP A 133 14.78 6.21 7.71
N ALA A 134 14.13 7.10 8.45
CA ALA A 134 14.54 7.40 9.83
C ALA A 134 14.30 6.19 10.76
N LEU A 135 13.21 5.44 10.56
CA LEU A 135 12.93 4.21 11.31
C LEU A 135 13.92 3.10 10.95
N GLU A 136 14.26 2.93 9.68
CA GLU A 136 15.27 1.96 9.24
C GLU A 136 16.63 2.24 9.89
N GLN A 137 17.05 3.50 9.90
CA GLN A 137 18.32 3.90 10.51
C GLN A 137 18.36 3.69 12.03
N GLU A 138 17.24 3.96 12.73
CA GLU A 138 17.18 3.83 14.19
C GLU A 138 17.08 2.36 14.65
N PHE A 139 16.32 1.53 13.95
CA PHE A 139 15.98 0.18 14.41
C PHE A 139 16.67 -0.95 13.64
N GLY A 140 17.33 -0.67 12.53
CA GLY A 140 18.01 -1.68 11.70
C GLY A 140 17.05 -2.69 11.04
N ILE A 141 15.79 -2.33 10.86
CA ILE A 141 14.78 -3.16 10.18
C ILE A 141 14.40 -2.54 8.85
N LYS A 142 13.81 -3.33 7.95
CA LYS A 142 13.26 -2.78 6.71
C LYS A 142 11.92 -2.10 6.97
N VAL A 143 11.71 -0.91 6.36
CA VAL A 143 10.41 -0.23 6.37
C VAL A 143 9.91 -0.10 4.94
N ILE A 144 8.72 -0.63 4.67
CA ILE A 144 8.09 -0.55 3.37
C ILE A 144 7.11 0.61 3.36
N ASP A 145 7.47 1.66 2.61
CA ASP A 145 6.62 2.80 2.33
C ASP A 145 5.85 2.56 1.02
N PRO A 146 4.52 2.36 1.08
CA PRO A 146 3.72 2.07 -0.09
C PRO A 146 3.60 3.24 -1.07
N ALA A 147 3.84 4.49 -0.64
CA ALA A 147 3.68 5.67 -1.47
C ALA A 147 4.75 5.72 -2.56
N PHE A 148 6.02 5.70 -2.17
CA PHE A 148 7.15 5.72 -3.12
C PHE A 148 7.21 4.45 -3.95
N LEU A 149 6.96 3.31 -3.32
CA LEU A 149 7.00 2.02 -4.00
C LEU A 149 5.93 1.91 -5.09
N ALA A 150 4.71 2.42 -4.85
CA ALA A 150 3.65 2.42 -5.84
C ALA A 150 3.96 3.32 -7.04
N VAL A 151 4.60 4.47 -6.82
CA VAL A 151 5.02 5.36 -7.91
C VAL A 151 6.12 4.70 -8.74
N ALA A 152 7.16 4.16 -8.10
CA ALA A 152 8.24 3.45 -8.81
C ALA A 152 7.71 2.26 -9.61
N TRP A 153 6.75 1.51 -9.05
CA TRP A 153 6.09 0.41 -9.75
C TRP A 153 5.27 0.91 -10.94
N ALA A 154 4.55 2.02 -10.80
CA ALA A 154 3.77 2.62 -11.88
C ALA A 154 4.66 3.08 -13.04
N GLU A 155 5.78 3.73 -12.76
CA GLU A 155 6.78 4.13 -13.74
C GLU A 155 7.36 2.92 -14.49
N MET A 156 7.73 1.87 -13.77
CA MET A 156 8.19 0.62 -14.35
C MET A 156 7.12 -0.02 -15.24
N ALA A 157 5.88 -0.09 -14.75
CA ALA A 157 4.77 -0.69 -15.48
C ALA A 157 4.46 0.08 -16.77
N ALA A 158 4.46 1.41 -16.72
CA ALA A 158 4.30 2.26 -17.89
C ALA A 158 5.42 2.02 -18.92
N ARG A 159 6.67 2.05 -18.46
CA ARG A 159 7.85 1.87 -19.30
C ARG A 159 7.92 0.50 -19.97
N LEU A 160 7.50 -0.56 -19.27
CA LEU A 160 7.47 -1.94 -19.77
C LEU A 160 6.13 -2.30 -20.44
N ASN A 161 5.20 -1.34 -20.56
CA ASN A 161 3.86 -1.57 -21.11
C ASN A 161 3.08 -2.70 -20.41
N LEU A 162 3.22 -2.81 -19.07
CA LEU A 162 2.51 -3.78 -18.24
C LEU A 162 1.08 -3.31 -18.00
N ARG A 163 0.16 -3.74 -18.84
CA ARG A 163 -1.26 -3.34 -18.80
C ARG A 163 -2.13 -4.44 -18.21
N PRO A 164 -3.32 -4.10 -17.66
CA PRO A 164 -4.30 -5.10 -17.25
C PRO A 164 -4.66 -6.05 -18.40
N SER A 165 -4.69 -7.36 -18.12
CA SER A 165 -5.11 -8.37 -19.10
C SER A 165 -6.57 -8.17 -19.49
N ARG A 166 -6.86 -7.94 -20.77
CA ARG A 166 -8.23 -7.79 -21.27
C ARG A 166 -9.06 -9.07 -21.22
N ARG A 167 -8.43 -10.21 -21.06
CA ARG A 167 -9.15 -11.48 -20.82
C ARG A 167 -9.68 -11.58 -19.40
N SER A 168 -8.99 -10.97 -18.41
CA SER A 168 -9.38 -10.98 -16.99
C SER A 168 -10.16 -9.72 -16.60
N TYR A 169 -9.77 -8.57 -17.17
CA TYR A 169 -10.41 -7.28 -16.96
C TYR A 169 -11.03 -6.83 -18.26
N GLY A 170 -12.22 -7.37 -18.60
CA GLY A 170 -12.99 -6.97 -19.79
C GLY A 170 -13.35 -5.49 -19.72
N SER A 171 -13.42 -4.79 -20.86
CA SER A 171 -13.88 -3.40 -20.88
C SER A 171 -15.37 -3.33 -20.59
N VAL A 172 -15.76 -2.62 -19.53
CA VAL A 172 -17.15 -2.22 -19.34
C VAL A 172 -17.47 -1.15 -20.39
N GLY A 173 -18.08 -1.52 -21.52
CA GLY A 173 -18.57 -0.54 -22.48
C GLY A 173 -18.24 -0.76 -23.95
N THR A 174 -17.79 -1.95 -24.36
CA THR A 174 -17.90 -2.38 -25.76
C THR A 174 -18.69 -3.68 -25.84
N GLN A 175 -20.00 -3.63 -25.54
CA GLN A 175 -20.92 -4.48 -26.23
C GLN A 175 -21.03 -3.85 -27.64
N GLU A 176 -20.14 -4.24 -28.53
CA GLU A 176 -20.50 -4.25 -29.93
C GLU A 176 -21.63 -5.28 -30.04
N GLU A 177 -22.80 -4.78 -30.39
CA GLU A 177 -23.94 -5.57 -30.78
C GLU A 177 -23.49 -6.60 -31.83
N VAL A 178 -23.66 -7.89 -31.48
CA VAL A 178 -23.65 -8.98 -32.45
C VAL A 178 -25.05 -9.19 -32.94
#